data_410919b715303c646b8875a170630d13
#
_entry.id   410919b715303c646b8875a170630d13
#
_cell.length_a   1.000
_cell.length_b   1.000
_cell.length_c   1.000
_cell.angle_alpha   90.00
_cell.angle_beta   90.00
_cell.angle_gamma   90.00
#
_symmetry.space_group_name_H-M   'P 1'
#
loop_
_entity.id
_entity.type
_entity.pdbx_description
1 polymer ?
#
loop_
_entity_poly.entity_id
_entity_poly.type
_entity_poly.pdbx_seq_one_letter_code
_entity_poly.pdbx_strand_id
1 'polypeptide(L)'
;MDKIKEICNNPALLEEKLKEFFAKVDKENKGYISDEELKLALETTAKELNLPKPEKEPTEEEKEKAKKLADPDGTGKITFEGFRRLSLAAVEEGKKRGKL
;
A
#
# COMPACT_ATOMS: atom_id res chain seq x y z
N MET A 1 18.00 8.67 -4.66
CA MET A 1 17.05 8.59 -5.77
C MET A 1 16.93 7.18 -6.31
N ASP A 2 18.05 6.55 -6.50
CA ASP A 2 18.05 5.19 -7.05
C ASP A 2 17.53 4.13 -6.08
N LYS A 3 17.60 4.41 -4.76
CA LYS A 3 17.11 3.48 -3.75
C LYS A 3 15.62 3.18 -3.90
N ILE A 4 14.83 4.21 -4.22
CA ILE A 4 13.39 4.03 -4.37
C ILE A 4 13.08 3.17 -5.59
N LYS A 5 13.78 3.41 -6.70
CA LYS A 5 13.64 2.59 -7.89
C LYS A 5 14.09 1.16 -7.64
N GLU A 6 15.18 0.99 -6.91
CA GLU A 6 15.66 -0.34 -6.53
C GLU A 6 14.62 -1.09 -5.69
N ILE A 7 14.03 -0.40 -4.72
CA ILE A 7 12.99 -1.00 -3.88
C ILE A 7 11.80 -1.41 -4.72
N CYS A 8 11.34 -0.54 -5.61
CA CYS A 8 10.18 -0.83 -6.46
C CYS A 8 10.45 -1.95 -7.48
N ASN A 9 11.69 -2.10 -7.91
CA ASN A 9 12.07 -3.14 -8.87
C ASN A 9 12.54 -4.43 -8.23
N ASN A 10 12.74 -4.44 -6.92
CA ASN A 10 13.16 -5.62 -6.18
C ASN A 10 12.03 -6.08 -5.26
N PRO A 11 11.29 -7.15 -5.64
CA PRO A 11 10.13 -7.61 -4.85
C PRO A 11 10.47 -7.95 -3.40
N ALA A 12 11.65 -8.55 -3.16
CA ALA A 12 12.04 -8.93 -1.81
C ALA A 12 12.26 -7.70 -0.94
N LEU A 13 12.95 -6.70 -1.47
CA LEU A 13 13.24 -5.48 -0.76
C LEU A 13 11.96 -4.67 -0.50
N LEU A 14 11.09 -4.62 -1.50
CA LEU A 14 9.80 -3.95 -1.38
C LEU A 14 8.96 -4.61 -0.28
N GLU A 15 8.94 -5.94 -0.26
CA GLU A 15 8.19 -6.68 0.76
C GLU A 15 8.70 -6.37 2.18
N GLU A 16 10.01 -6.29 2.37
CA GLU A 16 10.58 -5.91 3.67
C GLU A 16 10.13 -4.52 4.10
N LYS A 17 10.14 -3.58 3.18
CA LYS A 17 9.68 -2.22 3.46
C LYS A 17 8.20 -2.19 3.81
N LEU A 18 7.39 -2.94 3.09
CA LEU A 18 5.97 -3.02 3.36
C LEU A 18 5.69 -3.62 4.74
N LYS A 19 6.49 -4.59 5.16
CA LYS A 19 6.38 -5.16 6.51
C LYS A 19 6.67 -4.10 7.58
N GLU A 20 7.67 -3.27 7.36
CA GLU A 20 8.00 -2.19 8.27
C GLU A 20 6.85 -1.18 8.36
N PHE A 21 6.29 -0.79 7.23
CA PHE A 21 5.19 0.16 7.20
C PHE A 21 3.93 -0.40 7.87
N PHE A 22 3.64 -1.66 7.61
CA PHE A 22 2.52 -2.35 8.23
C PHE A 22 2.69 -2.39 9.77
N ALA A 23 3.88 -2.73 10.22
CA ALA A 23 4.17 -2.79 11.65
C ALA A 23 4.05 -1.44 12.34
N LYS A 24 4.39 -0.36 11.63
CA LYS A 24 4.24 0.99 12.16
C LYS A 24 2.76 1.35 12.41
N VAL A 25 1.89 0.86 11.56
CA VAL A 25 0.46 1.12 11.66
C VAL A 25 -0.19 0.14 12.64
N ASP A 26 0.19 -1.13 12.59
CA ASP A 26 -0.30 -2.17 13.51
C ASP A 26 0.50 -2.16 14.81
N LYS A 27 0.31 -1.11 15.60
CA LYS A 27 1.05 -0.91 16.86
C LYS A 27 0.77 -1.99 17.89
N GLU A 28 -0.40 -2.58 17.84
CA GLU A 28 -0.78 -3.64 18.78
C GLU A 28 -0.35 -5.03 18.32
N ASN A 29 0.26 -5.10 17.12
CA ASN A 29 0.75 -6.35 16.56
C ASN A 29 -0.34 -7.42 16.48
N LYS A 30 -1.50 -7.01 15.98
CA LYS A 30 -2.67 -7.89 15.83
C LYS A 30 -2.57 -8.79 14.60
N GLY A 31 -1.72 -8.45 13.66
CA GLY A 31 -1.61 -9.13 12.38
C GLY A 31 -2.56 -8.61 11.32
N TYR A 32 -3.34 -7.58 11.64
CA TYR A 32 -4.24 -6.92 10.71
C TYR A 32 -4.46 -5.47 11.12
N ILE A 33 -4.95 -4.67 10.18
CA ILE A 33 -5.28 -3.26 10.45
C ILE A 33 -6.71 -3.01 9.98
N SER A 34 -7.32 -1.95 10.50
CA SER A 34 -8.67 -1.55 10.10
C SER A 34 -8.62 -0.73 8.81
N ASP A 35 -9.80 -0.44 8.25
CA ASP A 35 -9.91 0.40 7.05
C ASP A 35 -9.29 1.77 7.27
N GLU A 36 -9.48 2.36 8.44
CA GLU A 36 -8.90 3.65 8.78
C GLU A 36 -7.38 3.57 8.85
N GLU A 37 -6.87 2.51 9.45
CA GLU A 37 -5.44 2.29 9.54
C GLU A 37 -4.84 2.00 8.17
N LEU A 38 -5.60 1.37 7.28
CA LEU A 38 -5.15 1.13 5.90
C LEU A 38 -4.86 2.45 5.19
N LYS A 39 -5.73 3.44 5.35
CA LYS A 39 -5.52 4.75 4.76
C LYS A 39 -4.20 5.34 5.23
N LEU A 40 -3.94 5.27 6.52
CA LEU A 40 -2.70 5.75 7.12
C LEU A 40 -1.50 4.98 6.58
N ALA A 41 -1.62 3.65 6.46
CA ALA A 41 -0.56 2.81 5.93
C ALA A 41 -0.22 3.16 4.48
N LEU A 42 -1.25 3.41 3.66
CA LEU A 42 -1.04 3.79 2.27
C LEU A 42 -0.38 5.16 2.15
N GLU A 43 -0.78 6.12 2.99
CA GLU A 43 -0.16 7.43 3.02
C GLU A 43 1.32 7.33 3.41
N THR A 44 1.61 6.53 4.42
CA THR A 44 2.99 6.31 4.88
C THR A 44 3.81 5.68 3.75
N THR A 45 3.26 4.65 3.10
CA THR A 45 3.94 3.98 1.99
C THR A 45 4.21 4.95 0.85
N ALA A 46 3.22 5.77 0.50
CA ALA A 46 3.37 6.74 -0.58
C ALA A 46 4.46 7.76 -0.27
N LYS A 47 4.53 8.23 0.97
CA LYS A 47 5.58 9.15 1.41
C LYS A 47 6.96 8.52 1.36
N GLU A 48 7.07 7.32 1.91
CA GLU A 48 8.37 6.64 2.01
C GLU A 48 8.92 6.22 0.65
N LEU A 49 8.03 5.80 -0.24
CA LEU A 49 8.42 5.38 -1.59
C LEU A 49 8.32 6.51 -2.61
N ASN A 50 7.96 7.71 -2.16
CA ASN A 50 7.82 8.87 -3.02
C ASN A 50 6.90 8.59 -4.22
N LEU A 51 5.81 7.88 -3.95
CA LEU A 51 4.83 7.56 -4.98
C LEU A 51 4.03 8.82 -5.35
N PRO A 52 3.54 8.90 -6.59
CA PRO A 52 2.76 10.06 -7.01
C PRO A 52 1.44 10.12 -6.23
N LYS A 53 1.10 11.32 -5.77
CA LYS A 53 -0.18 11.52 -5.12
C LYS A 53 -1.25 11.68 -6.19
N PRO A 54 -2.43 11.10 -6.01
CA PRO A 54 -3.52 11.32 -6.96
C PRO A 54 -3.94 12.79 -6.94
N GLU A 55 -4.17 13.35 -8.11
CA GLU A 55 -4.60 14.74 -8.23
C GLU A 55 -6.02 14.94 -7.72
N LYS A 56 -6.80 13.87 -7.76
CA LYS A 56 -8.19 13.86 -7.29
C LYS A 56 -8.37 12.73 -6.29
N GLU A 57 -9.35 12.90 -5.42
CA GLU A 57 -9.71 11.83 -4.52
C GLU A 57 -10.16 10.61 -5.33
N PRO A 58 -9.87 9.39 -4.87
CA PRO A 58 -10.30 8.20 -5.59
C PRO A 58 -11.81 8.13 -5.68
N THR A 59 -12.30 7.66 -6.82
CA THR A 59 -13.73 7.45 -7.01
C THR A 59 -14.21 6.30 -6.12
N GLU A 60 -15.52 6.17 -5.97
CA GLU A 60 -16.07 5.07 -5.18
C GLU A 60 -15.70 3.71 -5.78
N GLU A 61 -15.65 3.63 -7.11
CA GLU A 61 -15.20 2.41 -7.79
C GLU A 61 -13.76 2.06 -7.42
N GLU A 62 -12.88 3.05 -7.41
CA GLU A 62 -11.49 2.85 -7.04
C GLU A 62 -11.36 2.43 -5.60
N LYS A 63 -12.14 3.03 -4.70
CA LYS A 63 -12.17 2.67 -3.30
C LYS A 63 -12.66 1.23 -3.10
N GLU A 64 -13.69 0.83 -3.84
CA GLU A 64 -14.20 -0.53 -3.77
C GLU A 64 -13.18 -1.55 -4.28
N LYS A 65 -12.49 -1.23 -5.37
CA LYS A 65 -11.43 -2.10 -5.88
C LYS A 65 -10.31 -2.25 -4.87
N ALA A 66 -9.92 -1.14 -4.23
CA ALA A 66 -8.89 -1.17 -3.20
C ALA A 66 -9.33 -2.04 -2.02
N LYS A 67 -10.58 -1.89 -1.58
CA LYS A 67 -11.10 -2.72 -0.50
C LYS A 67 -11.11 -4.19 -0.85
N LYS A 68 -11.51 -4.53 -2.08
CA LYS A 68 -11.52 -5.93 -2.53
C LYS A 68 -10.13 -6.53 -2.56
N LEU A 69 -9.12 -5.73 -2.91
CA LEU A 69 -7.74 -6.19 -2.89
C LEU A 69 -7.23 -6.37 -1.47
N ALA A 70 -7.54 -5.41 -0.60
CA ALA A 70 -7.05 -5.41 0.77
C ALA A 70 -7.86 -6.32 1.70
N ASP A 71 -9.18 -6.40 1.46
CA ASP A 71 -10.09 -7.16 2.30
C ASP A 71 -11.10 -7.91 1.43
N PRO A 72 -10.65 -8.97 0.73
CA PRO A 72 -11.53 -9.73 -0.17
C PRO A 72 -12.69 -10.42 0.55
N ASP A 73 -12.54 -10.69 1.83
CA ASP A 73 -13.56 -11.36 2.63
C ASP A 73 -14.60 -10.41 3.20
N GLY A 74 -14.35 -9.11 3.11
CA GLY A 74 -15.27 -8.10 3.64
C GLY A 74 -15.41 -8.12 5.15
N THR A 75 -14.34 -8.52 5.85
CA THR A 75 -14.35 -8.62 7.31
C THR A 75 -14.06 -7.31 8.03
N GLY A 76 -13.60 -6.31 7.29
CA GLY A 76 -13.12 -5.05 7.85
C GLY A 76 -11.71 -5.14 8.43
N LYS A 77 -11.07 -6.28 8.25
CA LYS A 77 -9.70 -6.51 8.73
C LYS A 77 -8.78 -6.67 7.53
N ILE A 78 -7.74 -5.88 7.50
CA ILE A 78 -6.78 -5.90 6.41
C ILE A 78 -5.50 -6.54 6.90
N THR A 79 -5.17 -7.70 6.36
CA THR A 79 -3.95 -8.43 6.71
C THR A 79 -2.77 -7.85 5.95
N PHE A 80 -1.56 -8.26 6.33
CA PHE A 80 -0.36 -7.85 5.61
C PHE A 80 -0.45 -8.22 4.13
N GLU A 81 -0.98 -9.38 3.81
CA GLU A 81 -1.13 -9.80 2.42
C GLU A 81 -2.01 -8.85 1.63
N GLY A 82 -3.12 -8.42 2.21
CA GLY A 82 -4.00 -7.43 1.57
C GLY A 82 -3.31 -6.11 1.36
N PHE A 83 -2.59 -5.63 2.37
CA PHE A 83 -1.81 -4.40 2.29
C PHE A 83 -0.72 -4.52 1.20
N ARG A 84 -0.03 -5.64 1.15
CA ARG A 84 1.00 -5.91 0.15
C ARG A 84 0.44 -5.85 -1.26
N ARG A 85 -0.69 -6.52 -1.51
CA ARG A 85 -1.34 -6.50 -2.83
C ARG A 85 -1.70 -5.09 -3.26
N LEU A 86 -2.27 -4.33 -2.35
CA LEU A 86 -2.67 -2.96 -2.63
C LEU A 86 -1.47 -2.07 -2.92
N SER A 87 -0.41 -2.23 -2.14
CA SER A 87 0.83 -1.46 -2.34
C SER A 87 1.50 -1.79 -3.66
N LEU A 88 1.53 -3.08 -4.04
CA LEU A 88 2.09 -3.49 -5.32
C LEU A 88 1.29 -2.91 -6.49
N ALA A 89 -0.02 -2.85 -6.37
CA ALA A 89 -0.86 -2.24 -7.40
C ALA A 89 -0.54 -0.76 -7.54
N ALA A 90 -0.33 -0.05 -6.44
CA ALA A 90 0.04 1.36 -6.46
C ALA A 90 1.40 1.58 -7.13
N VAL A 91 2.36 0.71 -6.85
CA VAL A 91 3.69 0.79 -7.46
C VAL A 91 3.60 0.56 -8.96
N GLU A 92 2.82 -0.42 -9.40
CA GLU A 92 2.64 -0.70 -10.82
C GLU A 92 1.99 0.48 -11.54
N GLU A 93 1.01 1.12 -10.92
CA GLU A 93 0.38 2.31 -11.49
C GLU A 93 1.41 3.43 -11.65
N GLY A 94 2.26 3.64 -10.66
CA GLY A 94 3.32 4.62 -10.74
C GLY A 94 4.27 4.36 -11.90
N LYS A 95 4.60 3.08 -12.12
CA LYS A 95 5.47 2.68 -13.24
C LYS A 95 4.78 2.93 -14.57
N LYS A 96 3.51 2.63 -14.71
CA LYS A 96 2.74 2.85 -15.94
C LYS A 96 2.69 4.33 -16.30
N ARG A 97 2.60 5.20 -15.30
CA ARG A 97 2.55 6.64 -15.49
C ARG A 97 3.93 7.25 -15.71
N GLY A 98 4.98 6.44 -15.68
CA GLY A 98 6.35 6.91 -15.88
C GLY A 98 6.92 7.73 -14.74
N LYS A 99 6.35 7.58 -13.53
CA LYS A 99 6.80 8.33 -12.35
C LYS A 99 7.75 7.55 -11.45
N LEU A 100 7.96 6.29 -11.78
CA LEU A 100 8.89 5.43 -11.05
C LEU A 100 9.91 4.82 -12.00
#